data_57a12b56875a1fe3a3af91aa5f43594c
#
_entry.id   57a12b56875a1fe3a3af91aa5f43594c
#
_cell.length_a   1.000
_cell.length_b   1.000
_cell.length_c   1.000
_cell.angle_alpha   90.00
_cell.angle_beta   90.00
_cell.angle_gamma   90.00
#
_symmetry.space_group_name_H-M   'P 1'
#
loop_
_entity.id
_entity.type
_entity.pdbx_description
1 polymer ?
#
loop_
_entity_poly.entity_id
_entity_poly.type
_entity_poly.pdbx_seq_one_letter_code
_entity_poly.pdbx_strand_id
1 'polypeptide(L)'
;MRATNFMMNSDDNILSMYLKEINKIPLLTREEEVELATKAAKGDKAAKDKIVQANLRFVVNVAKKYQNHGLDLVDLISEGNIGLMIAIDRFDVSKGYHFISYAVWWIRQAILKAICEKSRMIRLPLNRANELVQIEQARKSITADKSEEEEMTQVAEMLGMSGQLVRDLINISRDMVSLDAPMGSGDDSSVSLGDNTVDTRYQSPEDEAMESVMQDELENALATLSVKEAQILRYRFGLSGNKSMSLKEVGDKFNLTKERIRQIEKKAIRRLQTSDYVERLEAFVA
;
A
#
# COMPACT_ATOMS: atom_id res chain seq x y z
N MET A 1 17.38 -23.43 4.50
CA MET A 1 16.83 -24.00 5.75
C MET A 1 17.68 -23.76 7.01
N ARG A 2 19.01 -23.55 6.98
CA ARG A 2 19.80 -23.33 8.22
C ARG A 2 19.76 -21.89 8.77
N ALA A 3 19.54 -20.87 7.95
CA ALA A 3 19.54 -19.48 8.40
C ALA A 3 18.23 -19.07 9.11
N THR A 4 17.08 -19.58 8.66
CA THR A 4 15.77 -19.34 9.29
C THR A 4 15.64 -20.00 10.67
N ASN A 5 16.24 -21.15 10.89
CA ASN A 5 16.24 -21.81 12.21
C ASN A 5 17.12 -21.09 13.26
N PHE A 6 18.15 -20.35 12.84
CA PHE A 6 19.01 -19.61 13.77
C PHE A 6 18.34 -18.34 14.28
N MET A 7 17.57 -17.63 13.47
CA MET A 7 16.78 -16.46 13.89
C MET A 7 15.58 -16.83 14.77
N MET A 8 14.84 -17.90 14.44
CA MET A 8 13.74 -18.39 15.29
C MET A 8 14.20 -18.73 16.72
N ASN A 9 15.38 -19.30 16.89
CA ASN A 9 15.91 -19.65 18.21
C ASN A 9 16.34 -18.42 19.07
N SER A 10 16.67 -17.28 18.47
CA SER A 10 17.07 -16.07 19.22
C SER A 10 15.86 -15.35 19.82
N ASP A 11 14.79 -15.18 19.06
CA ASP A 11 13.59 -14.45 19.50
C ASP A 11 12.81 -15.24 20.55
N ASP A 12 12.71 -16.55 20.39
CA ASP A 12 12.14 -17.45 21.42
C ASP A 12 12.94 -17.39 22.74
N ASN A 13 14.27 -17.24 22.66
CA ASN A 13 15.11 -17.12 23.82
C ASN A 13 14.91 -15.78 24.53
N ILE A 14 14.82 -14.68 23.80
CA ILE A 14 14.56 -13.33 24.34
C ILE A 14 13.19 -13.28 25.02
N LEU A 15 12.15 -13.78 24.34
CA LEU A 15 10.81 -13.86 24.92
C LEU A 15 10.79 -14.71 26.19
N SER A 16 11.50 -15.85 26.20
CA SER A 16 11.57 -16.73 27.36
C SER A 16 12.25 -16.07 28.57
N MET A 17 13.30 -15.28 28.33
CA MET A 17 13.98 -14.48 29.34
C MET A 17 13.04 -13.41 29.91
N TYR A 18 12.37 -12.65 29.05
CA TYR A 18 11.38 -11.65 29.46
C TYR A 18 10.27 -12.26 30.33
N LEU A 19 9.69 -13.39 29.91
CA LEU A 19 8.64 -14.08 30.68
C LEU A 19 9.14 -14.57 32.01
N LYS A 20 10.40 -15.05 32.15
CA LYS A 20 11.02 -15.43 33.39
C LYS A 20 11.18 -14.23 34.34
N GLU A 21 11.55 -13.07 33.83
CA GLU A 21 11.72 -11.84 34.61
C GLU A 21 10.40 -11.30 35.15
N ILE A 22 9.39 -11.17 34.31
CA ILE A 22 8.07 -10.65 34.75
C ILE A 22 7.38 -11.59 35.72
N ASN A 23 7.65 -12.91 35.68
CA ASN A 23 7.10 -13.88 36.60
C ASN A 23 7.67 -13.76 38.01
N LYS A 24 8.85 -13.15 38.22
CA LYS A 24 9.44 -12.90 39.53
C LYS A 24 8.77 -11.74 40.25
N ILE A 25 8.05 -10.88 39.55
CA ILE A 25 7.43 -9.69 40.11
C ILE A 25 6.13 -10.10 40.81
N PRO A 26 5.97 -9.80 42.13
CA PRO A 26 4.76 -10.12 42.84
C PRO A 26 3.57 -9.29 42.36
N LEU A 27 2.37 -9.86 42.44
CA LEU A 27 1.14 -9.13 42.16
C LEU A 27 0.85 -8.17 43.31
N LEU A 28 0.29 -7.00 42.99
CA LEU A 28 -0.12 -6.02 44.02
C LEU A 28 -1.43 -6.42 44.65
N THR A 29 -1.53 -6.18 45.96
CA THR A 29 -2.80 -6.20 46.67
C THR A 29 -3.63 -4.97 46.33
N ARG A 30 -4.92 -4.99 46.64
CA ARG A 30 -5.80 -3.85 46.37
C ARG A 30 -5.38 -2.59 47.14
N GLU A 31 -4.92 -2.76 48.33
CA GLU A 31 -4.47 -1.66 49.22
C GLU A 31 -3.20 -1.02 48.65
N GLU A 32 -2.22 -1.84 48.25
CA GLU A 32 -0.99 -1.39 47.61
C GLU A 32 -1.26 -0.71 46.22
N GLU A 33 -2.21 -1.23 45.45
CA GLU A 33 -2.62 -0.64 44.18
C GLU A 33 -3.16 0.79 44.37
N VAL A 34 -4.04 1.01 45.36
CA VAL A 34 -4.61 2.32 45.68
C VAL A 34 -3.54 3.28 46.19
N GLU A 35 -2.66 2.80 47.09
CA GLU A 35 -1.57 3.62 47.62
C GLU A 35 -0.60 4.08 46.53
N LEU A 36 -0.14 3.13 45.70
CA LEU A 36 0.77 3.42 44.60
C LEU A 36 0.12 4.31 43.55
N ALA A 37 -1.15 4.07 43.20
CA ALA A 37 -1.88 4.88 42.23
C ALA A 37 -2.11 6.32 42.74
N THR A 38 -2.31 6.49 44.06
CA THR A 38 -2.40 7.83 44.67
C THR A 38 -1.06 8.57 44.59
N LYS A 39 0.06 7.88 44.79
CA LYS A 39 1.41 8.45 44.65
C LYS A 39 1.70 8.76 43.17
N ALA A 40 1.34 7.87 42.25
CA ALA A 40 1.47 8.04 40.81
C ALA A 40 0.70 9.28 40.28
N ALA A 41 -0.52 9.51 40.82
CA ALA A 41 -1.32 10.70 40.50
C ALA A 41 -0.65 12.03 40.96
N LYS A 42 0.19 11.98 42.00
CA LYS A 42 1.00 13.12 42.46
C LYS A 42 2.30 13.30 41.64
N GLY A 43 2.55 12.46 40.63
CA GLY A 43 3.72 12.56 39.75
C GLY A 43 4.90 11.65 40.18
N ASP A 44 4.74 10.77 41.16
CA ASP A 44 5.80 9.83 41.57
C ASP A 44 6.04 8.79 40.45
N LYS A 45 7.20 8.90 39.80
CA LYS A 45 7.61 8.01 38.73
C LYS A 45 7.89 6.58 39.22
N ALA A 46 8.48 6.42 40.40
CA ALA A 46 8.79 5.11 40.95
C ALA A 46 7.49 4.32 41.29
N ALA A 47 6.45 5.02 41.72
CA ALA A 47 5.14 4.42 41.95
C ALA A 47 4.47 3.98 40.64
N LYS A 48 4.56 4.79 39.56
CA LYS A 48 4.08 4.42 38.24
C LYS A 48 4.78 3.16 37.72
N ASP A 49 6.11 3.13 37.79
CA ASP A 49 6.90 2.00 37.31
C ASP A 49 6.55 0.69 38.05
N LYS A 50 6.32 0.75 39.36
CA LYS A 50 5.89 -0.42 40.14
C LYS A 50 4.53 -0.96 39.71
N ILE A 51 3.55 -0.08 39.47
CA ILE A 51 2.22 -0.51 39.00
C ILE A 51 2.35 -1.14 37.60
N VAL A 52 3.13 -0.52 36.70
CA VAL A 52 3.35 -1.07 35.34
C VAL A 52 3.98 -2.45 35.45
N GLN A 53 5.10 -2.60 36.19
CA GLN A 53 5.82 -3.86 36.34
C GLN A 53 4.92 -4.99 36.85
N ALA A 54 4.10 -4.73 37.86
CA ALA A 54 3.20 -5.73 38.43
C ALA A 54 2.11 -6.21 37.45
N ASN A 55 1.81 -5.40 36.42
CA ASN A 55 0.74 -5.68 35.43
C ASN A 55 1.26 -6.20 34.11
N LEU A 56 2.57 -6.31 33.83
CA LEU A 56 3.14 -6.81 32.60
C LEU A 56 2.63 -8.20 32.18
N ARG A 57 2.44 -9.09 33.18
CA ARG A 57 1.89 -10.45 32.97
C ARG A 57 0.49 -10.40 32.35
N PHE A 58 -0.32 -9.41 32.73
CA PHE A 58 -1.66 -9.23 32.19
C PHE A 58 -1.60 -8.79 30.73
N VAL A 59 -0.68 -7.91 30.36
CA VAL A 59 -0.46 -7.49 28.97
C VAL A 59 -0.16 -8.69 28.07
N VAL A 60 0.71 -9.61 28.51
CA VAL A 60 1.02 -10.84 27.77
C VAL A 60 -0.24 -11.68 27.53
N ASN A 61 -1.10 -11.82 28.54
CA ASN A 61 -2.34 -12.58 28.38
C ASN A 61 -3.32 -11.93 27.39
N VAL A 62 -3.34 -10.60 27.32
CA VAL A 62 -4.14 -9.88 26.32
C VAL A 62 -3.51 -10.02 24.94
N ALA A 63 -2.19 -9.81 24.79
CA ALA A 63 -1.47 -9.88 23.52
C ALA A 63 -1.58 -11.27 22.85
N LYS A 64 -1.54 -12.35 23.63
CA LYS A 64 -1.73 -13.72 23.13
C LYS A 64 -3.04 -13.94 22.35
N LYS A 65 -4.09 -13.18 22.65
CA LYS A 65 -5.38 -13.29 21.96
C LYS A 65 -5.37 -12.67 20.55
N TYR A 66 -4.34 -11.87 20.26
CA TYR A 66 -4.18 -11.15 19.00
C TYR A 66 -3.01 -11.69 18.14
N GLN A 67 -2.48 -12.88 18.47
CA GLN A 67 -1.50 -13.57 17.65
C GLN A 67 -2.06 -13.89 16.25
N ASN A 68 -1.18 -14.03 15.26
CA ASN A 68 -1.52 -14.36 13.87
C ASN A 68 -2.32 -13.27 13.12
N HIS A 69 -2.21 -12.02 13.54
CA HIS A 69 -2.80 -10.88 12.84
C HIS A 69 -1.76 -9.99 12.13
N GLY A 70 -0.64 -10.61 11.68
CA GLY A 70 0.40 -9.93 10.92
C GLY A 70 1.47 -9.21 11.75
N LEU A 71 1.41 -9.29 13.09
CA LEU A 71 2.47 -8.84 14.00
C LEU A 71 2.96 -9.99 14.89
N ASP A 72 4.24 -9.97 15.20
CA ASP A 72 4.83 -10.93 16.11
C ASP A 72 4.39 -10.70 17.55
N LEU A 73 4.41 -11.76 18.38
CA LEU A 73 3.98 -11.68 19.79
C LEU A 73 4.81 -10.68 20.60
N VAL A 74 6.11 -10.56 20.30
CA VAL A 74 7.01 -9.62 20.99
C VAL A 74 6.58 -8.18 20.73
N ASP A 75 6.22 -7.87 19.49
CA ASP A 75 5.74 -6.55 19.09
C ASP A 75 4.37 -6.24 19.71
N LEU A 76 3.45 -7.22 19.72
CA LEU A 76 2.15 -7.08 20.37
C LEU A 76 2.26 -6.81 21.87
N ILE A 77 3.21 -7.46 22.57
CA ILE A 77 3.49 -7.21 23.98
C ILE A 77 4.04 -5.80 24.15
N SER A 78 4.97 -5.38 23.32
CA SER A 78 5.59 -4.04 23.37
C SER A 78 4.55 -2.94 23.21
N GLU A 79 3.68 -3.05 22.20
CA GLU A 79 2.58 -2.11 21.98
C GLU A 79 1.54 -2.14 23.11
N GLY A 80 1.25 -3.33 23.66
CA GLY A 80 0.41 -3.49 24.80
C GLY A 80 0.98 -2.81 26.07
N ASN A 81 2.30 -2.89 26.28
CA ASN A 81 3.00 -2.20 27.37
C ASN A 81 2.92 -0.68 27.21
N ILE A 82 3.01 -0.14 25.97
CA ILE A 82 2.77 1.28 25.73
C ILE A 82 1.34 1.66 26.10
N GLY A 83 0.35 0.84 25.73
CA GLY A 83 -1.03 1.03 26.15
C GLY A 83 -1.22 1.03 27.68
N LEU A 84 -0.53 0.15 28.39
CA LEU A 84 -0.51 0.08 29.86
C LEU A 84 0.07 1.37 30.49
N MET A 85 1.17 1.90 29.93
CA MET A 85 1.77 3.15 30.39
C MET A 85 0.84 4.35 30.17
N ILE A 86 0.13 4.42 29.03
CA ILE A 86 -0.87 5.46 28.78
C ILE A 86 -2.03 5.33 29.77
N ALA A 87 -2.44 4.10 30.11
CA ALA A 87 -3.53 3.87 31.03
C ALA A 87 -3.24 4.44 32.43
N ILE A 88 -2.01 4.27 32.95
CA ILE A 88 -1.66 4.77 34.30
C ILE A 88 -1.65 6.30 34.36
N ASP A 89 -1.25 6.97 33.28
CA ASP A 89 -1.25 8.44 33.25
C ASP A 89 -2.67 9.03 33.27
N ARG A 90 -3.67 8.24 32.88
CA ARG A 90 -5.09 8.65 32.81
C ARG A 90 -5.97 8.00 33.85
N PHE A 91 -5.40 7.18 34.73
CA PHE A 91 -6.16 6.45 35.73
C PHE A 91 -6.56 7.37 36.88
N ASP A 92 -7.82 7.33 37.27
CA ASP A 92 -8.40 8.08 38.37
C ASP A 92 -8.77 7.13 39.55
N VAL A 93 -7.99 7.20 40.60
CA VAL A 93 -8.15 6.37 41.81
C VAL A 93 -9.49 6.65 42.55
N SER A 94 -10.02 7.88 42.43
CA SER A 94 -11.23 8.30 43.15
C SER A 94 -12.48 7.50 42.76
N LYS A 95 -12.45 6.88 41.57
CA LYS A 95 -13.57 6.10 41.05
C LYS A 95 -13.72 4.70 41.65
N GLY A 96 -12.78 4.23 42.47
CA GLY A 96 -12.85 2.98 43.22
C GLY A 96 -12.75 1.68 42.41
N TYR A 97 -12.46 1.76 41.10
CA TYR A 97 -12.26 0.58 40.24
C TYR A 97 -10.84 0.05 40.34
N HIS A 98 -10.65 -1.25 40.01
CA HIS A 98 -9.33 -1.82 39.81
C HIS A 98 -8.64 -1.25 38.56
N PHE A 99 -7.34 -0.98 38.68
CA PHE A 99 -6.54 -0.48 37.59
C PHE A 99 -6.62 -1.37 36.32
N ILE A 100 -6.55 -2.69 36.52
CA ILE A 100 -6.64 -3.66 35.38
C ILE A 100 -7.94 -3.50 34.59
N SER A 101 -9.07 -3.26 35.26
CA SER A 101 -10.37 -3.09 34.56
C SER A 101 -10.40 -1.87 33.64
N TYR A 102 -9.65 -0.84 34.01
CA TYR A 102 -9.46 0.33 33.15
C TYR A 102 -8.37 0.13 32.11
N ALA A 103 -7.23 -0.43 32.49
CA ALA A 103 -6.06 -0.61 31.65
C ALA A 103 -6.33 -1.55 30.46
N VAL A 104 -7.21 -2.55 30.59
CA VAL A 104 -7.53 -3.49 29.50
C VAL A 104 -8.00 -2.81 28.22
N TRP A 105 -8.73 -1.69 28.35
CA TRP A 105 -9.21 -0.94 27.19
C TRP A 105 -8.07 -0.25 26.45
N TRP A 106 -7.12 0.34 27.19
CA TRP A 106 -5.94 0.99 26.60
C TRP A 106 -4.97 0.00 25.98
N ILE A 107 -4.73 -1.14 26.66
CA ILE A 107 -3.91 -2.23 26.14
C ILE A 107 -4.50 -2.75 24.83
N ARG A 108 -5.80 -3.07 24.81
CA ARG A 108 -6.49 -3.55 23.61
C ARG A 108 -6.46 -2.51 22.47
N GLN A 109 -6.72 -1.27 22.80
CA GLN A 109 -6.70 -0.18 21.80
C GLN A 109 -5.30 0.02 21.19
N ALA A 110 -4.25 -0.05 22.01
CA ALA A 110 -2.87 0.07 21.53
C ALA A 110 -2.50 -1.11 20.60
N ILE A 111 -2.84 -2.33 20.99
CA ILE A 111 -2.59 -3.54 20.19
C ILE A 111 -3.36 -3.49 18.86
N LEU A 112 -4.66 -3.18 18.87
CA LEU A 112 -5.46 -3.08 17.64
C LEU A 112 -4.96 -1.98 16.72
N LYS A 113 -4.59 -0.82 17.28
CA LYS A 113 -3.97 0.26 16.51
C LYS A 113 -2.67 -0.19 15.85
N ALA A 114 -1.80 -0.87 16.60
CA ALA A 114 -0.54 -1.38 16.08
C ALA A 114 -0.76 -2.40 14.95
N ILE A 115 -1.72 -3.31 15.09
CA ILE A 115 -2.08 -4.26 14.03
C ILE A 115 -2.53 -3.51 12.78
N CYS A 116 -3.42 -2.53 12.88
CA CYS A 116 -3.90 -1.76 11.73
C CYS A 116 -2.78 -0.96 11.05
N GLU A 117 -1.81 -0.44 11.82
CA GLU A 117 -0.79 0.47 11.31
C GLU A 117 0.51 -0.21 10.90
N LYS A 118 0.88 -1.33 11.52
CA LYS A 118 2.22 -1.93 11.42
C LYS A 118 2.23 -3.36 10.87
N SER A 119 1.07 -4.03 10.74
CA SER A 119 1.02 -5.42 10.25
C SER A 119 1.31 -5.57 8.76
N ARG A 120 1.19 -4.49 8.00
CA ARG A 120 1.35 -4.51 6.53
C ARG A 120 2.62 -3.78 6.10
N MET A 121 3.29 -4.32 5.08
CA MET A 121 4.48 -3.71 4.49
C MET A 121 4.16 -2.32 3.90
N ILE A 122 3.02 -2.19 3.19
CA ILE A 122 2.47 -0.90 2.79
C ILE A 122 1.43 -0.48 3.81
N ARG A 123 1.73 0.60 4.55
CA ARG A 123 0.84 1.15 5.58
C ARG A 123 -0.48 1.61 4.99
N LEU A 124 -1.60 1.18 5.56
CA LEU A 124 -2.93 1.68 5.25
C LEU A 124 -3.40 2.70 6.30
N PRO A 125 -4.12 3.76 5.90
CA PRO A 125 -4.80 4.63 6.85
C PRO A 125 -5.83 3.84 7.68
N LEU A 126 -5.99 4.22 8.97
CA LEU A 126 -6.87 3.52 9.90
C LEU A 126 -8.31 3.37 9.39
N ASN A 127 -8.82 4.41 8.70
CA ASN A 127 -10.17 4.37 8.12
C ASN A 127 -10.30 3.24 7.07
N ARG A 128 -9.31 3.08 6.19
CA ARG A 128 -9.28 2.03 5.18
C ARG A 128 -9.12 0.63 5.78
N ALA A 129 -8.30 0.52 6.84
CA ALA A 129 -8.16 -0.73 7.58
C ALA A 129 -9.48 -1.15 8.24
N ASN A 130 -10.24 -0.21 8.83
CA ASN A 130 -11.55 -0.48 9.41
C ASN A 130 -12.60 -0.87 8.35
N GLU A 131 -12.61 -0.19 7.19
CA GLU A 131 -13.48 -0.55 6.06
C GLU A 131 -13.20 -1.98 5.58
N LEU A 132 -11.92 -2.38 5.49
CA LEU A 132 -11.54 -3.75 5.15
C LEU A 132 -12.05 -4.78 6.15
N VAL A 133 -11.94 -4.50 7.46
CA VAL A 133 -12.49 -5.39 8.51
C VAL A 133 -13.99 -5.54 8.36
N GLN A 134 -14.71 -4.45 8.03
CA GLN A 134 -16.16 -4.51 7.79
C GLN A 134 -16.49 -5.33 6.54
N ILE A 135 -15.73 -5.18 5.46
CA ILE A 135 -15.87 -5.96 4.23
C ILE A 135 -15.65 -7.45 4.52
N GLU A 136 -14.61 -7.81 5.25
CA GLU A 136 -14.34 -9.21 5.62
C GLU A 136 -15.44 -9.81 6.51
N GLN A 137 -15.99 -9.03 7.44
CA GLN A 137 -17.11 -9.46 8.28
C GLN A 137 -18.38 -9.67 7.45
N ALA A 138 -18.67 -8.74 6.53
CA ALA A 138 -19.81 -8.86 5.62
C ALA A 138 -19.67 -10.09 4.71
N ARG A 139 -18.47 -10.33 4.15
CA ARG A 139 -18.17 -11.52 3.33
C ARG A 139 -18.41 -12.83 4.09
N LYS A 140 -18.01 -12.91 5.34
CA LYS A 140 -18.24 -14.09 6.20
C LYS A 140 -19.71 -14.37 6.50
N SER A 141 -20.58 -13.35 6.40
CA SER A 141 -22.01 -13.49 6.60
C SER A 141 -22.78 -13.91 5.33
N ILE A 142 -22.13 -13.83 4.16
CA ILE A 142 -22.72 -14.21 2.89
C ILE A 142 -22.46 -15.71 2.64
N THR A 143 -23.48 -16.42 2.15
CA THR A 143 -23.42 -17.86 1.91
C THR A 143 -22.52 -18.16 0.69
N ALA A 144 -21.69 -19.21 0.75
CA ALA A 144 -20.61 -19.53 -0.17
C ALA A 144 -21.00 -19.96 -1.61
N ASP A 145 -22.28 -19.96 -1.97
CA ASP A 145 -22.80 -20.49 -3.26
C ASP A 145 -22.94 -19.43 -4.37
N LYS A 146 -22.28 -18.27 -4.24
CA LYS A 146 -22.45 -17.15 -5.19
C LYS A 146 -21.18 -16.88 -5.97
N SER A 147 -21.34 -16.26 -7.15
CA SER A 147 -20.20 -15.77 -7.93
C SER A 147 -19.50 -14.61 -7.19
N GLU A 148 -18.20 -14.44 -7.42
CA GLU A 148 -17.40 -13.37 -6.78
C GLU A 148 -17.99 -11.96 -7.04
N GLU A 149 -18.59 -11.74 -8.22
CA GLU A 149 -19.22 -10.45 -8.58
C GLU A 149 -20.52 -10.22 -7.81
N GLU A 150 -21.33 -11.26 -7.62
CA GLU A 150 -22.56 -11.18 -6.83
C GLU A 150 -22.26 -10.96 -5.35
N GLU A 151 -21.22 -11.63 -4.83
CA GLU A 151 -20.74 -11.43 -3.47
C GLU A 151 -20.31 -9.98 -3.25
N MET A 152 -19.48 -9.41 -4.16
CA MET A 152 -19.05 -8.03 -4.08
C MET A 152 -20.21 -7.02 -4.13
N THR A 153 -21.21 -7.29 -4.98
CA THR A 153 -22.38 -6.42 -5.10
C THR A 153 -23.19 -6.42 -3.80
N GLN A 154 -23.39 -7.59 -3.20
CA GLN A 154 -24.11 -7.71 -1.93
C GLN A 154 -23.36 -7.08 -0.76
N VAL A 155 -22.03 -7.25 -0.69
CA VAL A 155 -21.19 -6.57 0.30
C VAL A 155 -21.32 -5.05 0.16
N ALA A 156 -21.28 -4.54 -1.07
CA ALA A 156 -21.42 -3.12 -1.34
C ALA A 156 -22.80 -2.59 -0.88
N GLU A 157 -23.88 -3.31 -1.15
CA GLU A 157 -25.22 -2.97 -0.70
C GLU A 157 -25.36 -3.00 0.83
N MET A 158 -24.83 -4.05 1.50
CA MET A 158 -24.89 -4.19 2.96
C MET A 158 -24.13 -3.06 3.68
N LEU A 159 -23.00 -2.60 3.12
CA LEU A 159 -22.16 -1.58 3.74
C LEU A 159 -22.48 -0.16 3.24
N GLY A 160 -23.37 -0.01 2.25
CA GLY A 160 -23.67 1.29 1.62
C GLY A 160 -22.49 1.90 0.87
N MET A 161 -21.57 1.07 0.35
CA MET A 161 -20.38 1.48 -0.38
C MET A 161 -20.57 1.28 -1.89
N SER A 162 -19.79 2.00 -2.72
CA SER A 162 -19.80 1.72 -4.16
C SER A 162 -19.07 0.39 -4.45
N GLY A 163 -19.57 -0.40 -5.40
CA GLY A 163 -18.94 -1.67 -5.78
C GLY A 163 -17.49 -1.51 -6.25
N GLN A 164 -17.16 -0.38 -6.89
CA GLN A 164 -15.78 -0.07 -7.29
C GLN A 164 -14.87 0.12 -6.08
N LEU A 165 -15.32 0.84 -5.05
CA LEU A 165 -14.56 1.05 -3.82
C LEU A 165 -14.28 -0.27 -3.09
N VAL A 166 -15.27 -1.17 -3.04
CA VAL A 166 -15.10 -2.51 -2.44
C VAL A 166 -14.06 -3.32 -3.20
N ARG A 167 -14.07 -3.31 -4.55
CA ARG A 167 -13.04 -3.98 -5.37
C ARG A 167 -11.65 -3.41 -5.13
N ASP A 168 -11.53 -2.09 -5.11
CA ASP A 168 -10.24 -1.41 -4.90
C ASP A 168 -9.67 -1.75 -3.51
N LEU A 169 -10.50 -1.75 -2.48
CA LEU A 169 -10.10 -2.11 -1.11
C LEU A 169 -9.67 -3.58 -1.01
N ILE A 170 -10.39 -4.51 -1.65
CA ILE A 170 -10.01 -5.93 -1.69
C ILE A 170 -8.67 -6.11 -2.43
N ASN A 171 -8.46 -5.42 -3.54
CA ASN A 171 -7.19 -5.48 -4.27
C ASN A 171 -6.02 -4.95 -3.43
N ILE A 172 -6.21 -3.86 -2.68
CA ILE A 172 -5.22 -3.31 -1.76
C ILE A 172 -4.96 -4.28 -0.58
N SER A 173 -5.93 -5.12 -0.21
CA SER A 173 -5.81 -6.03 0.93
C SER A 173 -4.99 -7.30 0.63
N ARG A 174 -4.68 -7.58 -0.64
CA ARG A 174 -3.91 -8.77 -1.03
C ARG A 174 -2.54 -8.77 -0.36
N ASP A 175 -2.11 -9.97 0.04
CA ASP A 175 -0.78 -10.15 0.61
C ASP A 175 0.31 -9.94 -0.45
N MET A 176 1.42 -9.37 -0.01
CA MET A 176 2.58 -9.18 -0.86
C MET A 176 3.40 -10.46 -0.91
N VAL A 177 3.82 -10.83 -2.12
CA VAL A 177 4.73 -11.94 -2.36
C VAL A 177 6.14 -11.39 -2.53
N SER A 178 7.13 -12.03 -1.92
CA SER A 178 8.54 -11.65 -2.10
C SER A 178 9.00 -11.99 -3.52
N LEU A 179 9.70 -11.07 -4.16
CA LEU A 179 10.33 -11.32 -5.46
C LEU A 179 11.47 -12.36 -5.35
N ASP A 180 12.06 -12.50 -4.17
CA ASP A 180 13.09 -13.52 -3.91
C ASP A 180 12.50 -14.90 -3.56
N ALA A 181 11.17 -15.03 -3.57
CA ALA A 181 10.53 -16.33 -3.31
C ALA A 181 10.87 -17.33 -4.42
N PRO A 182 11.32 -18.56 -4.07
CA PRO A 182 11.61 -19.59 -5.06
C PRO A 182 10.34 -20.07 -5.76
N MET A 183 10.38 -20.20 -7.08
CA MET A 183 9.22 -20.61 -7.89
C MET A 183 9.02 -22.12 -7.98
N GLY A 184 9.91 -22.97 -7.45
CA GLY A 184 9.85 -24.43 -7.57
C GLY A 184 9.77 -25.17 -6.25
N SER A 185 9.14 -26.37 -6.28
CA SER A 185 9.04 -27.29 -5.13
C SER A 185 10.13 -28.37 -5.11
N GLY A 186 11.24 -28.22 -5.83
CA GLY A 186 12.31 -29.24 -5.95
C GLY A 186 13.71 -28.67 -5.68
N ASP A 187 14.70 -29.56 -5.78
CA ASP A 187 16.13 -29.26 -5.59
C ASP A 187 16.67 -28.19 -6.58
N ASP A 188 15.91 -27.85 -7.63
CA ASP A 188 16.20 -26.86 -8.68
C ASP A 188 15.60 -25.47 -8.37
N SER A 189 15.42 -25.12 -7.09
CA SER A 189 14.84 -23.87 -6.62
C SER A 189 15.79 -22.66 -6.75
N SER A 190 16.59 -22.61 -7.83
CA SER A 190 17.52 -21.51 -8.09
C SER A 190 16.85 -20.27 -8.73
N VAL A 191 15.63 -20.41 -9.27
CA VAL A 191 14.89 -19.34 -9.96
C VAL A 191 13.93 -18.67 -8.99
N SER A 192 14.10 -17.37 -8.80
CA SER A 192 13.19 -16.54 -7.99
C SER A 192 12.03 -15.99 -8.84
N LEU A 193 10.97 -15.52 -8.18
CA LEU A 193 9.87 -14.83 -8.84
C LEU A 193 10.37 -13.56 -9.56
N GLY A 194 11.38 -12.90 -8.99
CA GLY A 194 12.00 -11.72 -9.58
C GLY A 194 12.68 -11.99 -10.91
N ASP A 195 13.35 -13.16 -11.05
CA ASP A 195 14.04 -13.53 -12.29
C ASP A 195 13.06 -13.75 -13.48
N ASN A 196 11.81 -14.09 -13.17
CA ASN A 196 10.75 -14.30 -14.17
C ASN A 196 9.88 -13.05 -14.40
N THR A 197 10.15 -11.95 -13.68
CA THR A 197 9.40 -10.70 -13.81
C THR A 197 10.07 -9.82 -14.86
N VAL A 198 9.34 -9.48 -15.92
CA VAL A 198 9.86 -8.65 -17.03
C VAL A 198 10.06 -7.21 -16.55
N ASP A 199 11.21 -6.62 -16.86
CA ASP A 199 11.50 -5.21 -16.66
C ASP A 199 10.86 -4.37 -17.78
N THR A 200 9.86 -3.58 -17.45
CA THR A 200 9.13 -2.70 -18.37
C THR A 200 9.67 -1.26 -18.41
N ARG A 201 10.77 -0.94 -17.70
CA ARG A 201 11.34 0.40 -17.64
C ARG A 201 12.05 0.79 -18.93
N TYR A 202 12.58 -0.19 -19.61
CA TYR A 202 13.23 -0.01 -20.91
C TYR A 202 12.41 -0.69 -21.98
N GLN A 203 12.30 -0.03 -23.14
CA GLN A 203 11.69 -0.64 -24.32
C GLN A 203 12.57 -1.77 -24.84
N SER A 204 11.97 -2.74 -25.51
CA SER A 204 12.77 -3.78 -26.14
C SER A 204 13.59 -3.18 -27.31
N PRO A 205 14.76 -3.72 -27.63
CA PRO A 205 15.55 -3.27 -28.79
C PRO A 205 14.75 -3.34 -30.11
N GLU A 206 13.81 -4.27 -30.21
CA GLU A 206 12.91 -4.44 -31.34
C GLU A 206 11.93 -3.28 -31.45
N ASP A 207 11.32 -2.87 -30.31
CA ASP A 207 10.38 -1.74 -30.28
C ASP A 207 11.10 -0.43 -30.59
N GLU A 208 12.32 -0.23 -30.07
CA GLU A 208 13.13 0.95 -30.36
C GLU A 208 13.53 1.02 -31.84
N ALA A 209 13.90 -0.12 -32.44
CA ALA A 209 14.20 -0.21 -33.86
C ALA A 209 12.97 0.08 -34.71
N MET A 210 11.80 -0.47 -34.35
CA MET A 210 10.53 -0.21 -35.06
C MET A 210 10.13 1.26 -34.95
N GLU A 211 10.30 1.88 -33.79
CA GLU A 211 10.03 3.32 -33.60
C GLU A 211 10.97 4.19 -34.46
N SER A 212 12.26 3.82 -34.53
CA SER A 212 13.22 4.53 -35.39
C SER A 212 12.86 4.44 -36.86
N VAL A 213 12.49 3.26 -37.38
CA VAL A 213 12.05 3.07 -38.76
C VAL A 213 10.75 3.85 -39.05
N MET A 214 9.79 3.84 -38.11
CA MET A 214 8.57 4.63 -38.22
C MET A 214 8.87 6.14 -38.28
N GLN A 215 9.81 6.63 -37.48
CA GLN A 215 10.24 8.03 -37.49
C GLN A 215 10.87 8.40 -38.82
N ASP A 216 11.73 7.55 -39.39
CA ASP A 216 12.35 7.77 -40.69
C ASP A 216 11.30 7.80 -41.84
N GLU A 217 10.35 6.87 -41.87
CA GLU A 217 9.27 6.87 -42.85
C GLU A 217 8.35 8.10 -42.70
N LEU A 218 8.10 8.54 -41.49
CA LEU A 218 7.33 9.76 -41.22
C LEU A 218 8.07 11.01 -41.70
N GLU A 219 9.38 11.11 -41.50
CA GLU A 219 10.18 12.22 -42.02
C GLU A 219 10.24 12.20 -43.56
N ASN A 220 10.35 11.03 -44.18
CA ASN A 220 10.28 10.86 -45.63
C ASN A 220 8.91 11.32 -46.18
N ALA A 221 7.82 10.96 -45.51
CA ALA A 221 6.48 11.41 -45.86
C ALA A 221 6.34 12.94 -45.74
N LEU A 222 6.85 13.54 -44.67
CA LEU A 222 6.85 14.98 -44.45
C LEU A 222 7.71 15.74 -45.48
N ALA A 223 8.78 15.14 -46.00
CA ALA A 223 9.64 15.72 -47.01
C ALA A 223 8.92 15.90 -48.36
N THR A 224 7.83 15.20 -48.64
CA THR A 224 7.00 15.38 -49.85
C THR A 224 6.13 16.63 -49.78
N LEU A 225 5.97 17.23 -48.62
CA LEU A 225 5.20 18.45 -48.41
C LEU A 225 6.06 19.70 -48.59
N SER A 226 5.42 20.86 -48.78
CA SER A 226 6.16 22.11 -48.74
C SER A 226 6.77 22.35 -47.37
N VAL A 227 7.91 23.04 -47.30
CA VAL A 227 8.63 23.31 -46.03
C VAL A 227 7.73 23.92 -44.96
N LYS A 228 6.80 24.80 -45.37
CA LYS A 228 5.85 25.42 -44.40
C LYS A 228 4.79 24.44 -43.92
N GLU A 229 4.25 23.59 -44.79
CA GLU A 229 3.27 22.57 -44.42
C GLU A 229 3.88 21.54 -43.48
N ALA A 230 5.09 21.06 -43.76
CA ALA A 230 5.82 20.11 -42.91
C ALA A 230 6.13 20.69 -41.52
N GLN A 231 6.60 21.94 -41.45
CA GLN A 231 6.88 22.59 -40.16
C GLN A 231 5.62 22.80 -39.33
N ILE A 232 4.49 23.17 -39.93
CA ILE A 232 3.20 23.31 -39.24
C ILE A 232 2.77 21.98 -38.62
N LEU A 233 2.89 20.85 -39.37
CA LEU A 233 2.57 19.52 -38.86
C LEU A 233 3.53 19.11 -37.73
N ARG A 234 4.85 19.34 -37.86
CA ARG A 234 5.82 19.04 -36.82
C ARG A 234 5.48 19.74 -35.47
N TYR A 235 5.16 21.04 -35.54
CA TYR A 235 4.78 21.77 -34.31
C TYR A 235 3.40 21.38 -33.80
N ARG A 236 2.45 21.11 -34.70
CA ARG A 236 1.08 20.74 -34.32
C ARG A 236 1.02 19.40 -33.56
N PHE A 237 1.72 18.42 -34.09
CA PHE A 237 1.71 17.05 -33.53
C PHE A 237 2.91 16.73 -32.67
N GLY A 238 3.85 17.65 -32.48
CA GLY A 238 5.01 17.42 -31.63
C GLY A 238 6.03 16.45 -32.22
N LEU A 239 6.14 16.41 -33.58
CA LEU A 239 7.05 15.50 -34.27
C LEU A 239 8.50 15.99 -34.18
N SER A 240 9.47 15.07 -34.38
CA SER A 240 10.93 15.38 -34.41
C SER A 240 11.41 16.11 -33.15
N GLY A 241 10.97 15.67 -31.97
CA GLY A 241 11.40 16.23 -30.67
C GLY A 241 10.75 17.57 -30.29
N ASN A 242 9.80 18.07 -31.05
CA ASN A 242 9.04 19.26 -30.69
C ASN A 242 7.91 18.93 -29.71
N LYS A 243 7.50 19.91 -28.87
CA LYS A 243 6.27 19.79 -28.09
C LYS A 243 5.05 20.05 -28.99
N SER A 244 3.98 19.28 -28.80
CA SER A 244 2.70 19.51 -29.49
C SER A 244 2.13 20.90 -29.11
N MET A 245 1.73 21.67 -30.11
CA MET A 245 1.20 23.02 -29.96
C MET A 245 -0.25 23.10 -30.40
N SER A 246 -1.02 24.01 -29.79
CA SER A 246 -2.37 24.33 -30.20
C SER A 246 -2.36 25.10 -31.54
N LEU A 247 -3.48 25.04 -32.29
CA LEU A 247 -3.61 25.79 -33.55
C LEU A 247 -3.37 27.30 -33.41
N LYS A 248 -3.65 27.86 -32.24
CA LYS A 248 -3.41 29.26 -31.90
C LYS A 248 -1.91 29.54 -31.75
N GLU A 249 -1.21 28.74 -30.96
CA GLU A 249 0.24 28.88 -30.73
C GLU A 249 1.04 28.72 -32.05
N VAL A 250 0.65 27.73 -32.88
CA VAL A 250 1.25 27.56 -34.20
C VAL A 250 0.96 28.80 -35.07
N GLY A 251 -0.26 29.36 -34.99
CA GLY A 251 -0.64 30.57 -35.68
C GLY A 251 0.22 31.77 -35.29
N ASP A 252 0.41 31.96 -33.98
CA ASP A 252 1.24 33.04 -33.44
C ASP A 252 2.71 32.90 -33.87
N LYS A 253 3.24 31.67 -33.94
CA LYS A 253 4.61 31.39 -34.39
C LYS A 253 4.84 31.68 -35.91
N PHE A 254 3.85 31.46 -36.73
CA PHE A 254 3.93 31.69 -38.18
C PHE A 254 3.29 33.00 -38.62
N ASN A 255 2.80 33.83 -37.71
CA ASN A 255 2.06 35.08 -37.99
C ASN A 255 0.84 34.84 -38.88
N LEU A 256 0.09 33.75 -38.62
CA LEU A 256 -1.11 33.38 -39.37
C LEU A 256 -2.28 33.19 -38.40
N THR A 257 -3.52 33.38 -38.97
CA THR A 257 -4.71 33.14 -38.15
C THR A 257 -4.91 31.65 -37.90
N LYS A 258 -5.54 31.33 -36.76
CA LYS A 258 -5.90 29.95 -36.39
C LYS A 258 -6.60 29.19 -37.51
N GLU A 259 -7.53 29.85 -38.17
CA GLU A 259 -8.29 29.24 -39.29
C GLU A 259 -7.40 28.97 -40.51
N ARG A 260 -6.43 29.84 -40.75
CA ARG A 260 -5.47 29.60 -41.85
C ARG A 260 -4.57 28.41 -41.57
N ILE A 261 -4.10 28.25 -40.35
CA ILE A 261 -3.33 27.07 -39.92
C ILE A 261 -4.16 25.80 -40.08
N ARG A 262 -5.44 25.80 -39.68
CA ARG A 262 -6.36 24.66 -39.83
C ARG A 262 -6.58 24.29 -41.32
N GLN A 263 -6.66 25.28 -42.24
CA GLN A 263 -6.77 25.02 -43.64
C GLN A 263 -5.49 24.37 -44.20
N ILE A 264 -4.32 24.86 -43.78
CA ILE A 264 -3.02 24.32 -44.22
C ILE A 264 -2.86 22.89 -43.71
N GLU A 265 -3.14 22.64 -42.40
CA GLU A 265 -3.14 21.32 -41.81
C GLU A 265 -4.02 20.32 -42.58
N LYS A 266 -5.29 20.69 -42.80
CA LYS A 266 -6.23 19.84 -43.56
C LYS A 266 -5.75 19.54 -44.97
N LYS A 267 -5.15 20.52 -45.62
CA LYS A 267 -4.60 20.35 -47.00
C LYS A 267 -3.37 19.45 -46.99
N ALA A 268 -2.47 19.61 -46.00
CA ALA A 268 -1.27 18.80 -45.87
C ALA A 268 -1.61 17.35 -45.56
N ILE A 269 -2.55 17.10 -44.62
CA ILE A 269 -3.02 15.74 -44.29
C ILE A 269 -3.66 15.07 -45.54
N ARG A 270 -4.50 15.78 -46.29
CA ARG A 270 -5.07 15.21 -47.52
C ARG A 270 -4.02 14.83 -48.55
N ARG A 271 -2.95 15.62 -48.71
CA ARG A 271 -1.83 15.28 -49.59
C ARG A 271 -1.10 14.02 -49.11
N LEU A 272 -0.86 13.89 -47.82
CA LEU A 272 -0.28 12.68 -47.27
C LEU A 272 -1.17 11.45 -47.49
N GLN A 273 -2.48 11.59 -47.31
CA GLN A 273 -3.46 10.51 -47.53
C GLN A 273 -3.53 10.00 -48.97
N THR A 274 -3.09 10.79 -49.94
CA THR A 274 -3.04 10.41 -51.37
C THR A 274 -1.66 9.96 -51.82
N SER A 275 -0.70 9.83 -50.91
CA SER A 275 0.67 9.41 -51.20
C SER A 275 0.89 7.92 -50.91
N ASP A 276 1.86 7.30 -51.61
CA ASP A 276 2.25 5.89 -51.42
C ASP A 276 2.78 5.59 -50.00
N TYR A 277 3.02 6.63 -49.21
CA TYR A 277 3.48 6.48 -47.81
C TYR A 277 2.37 6.04 -46.82
N VAL A 278 1.08 6.14 -47.21
CA VAL A 278 -0.04 5.70 -46.35
C VAL A 278 0.06 4.22 -46.08
N GLU A 279 0.21 3.39 -47.10
CA GLU A 279 0.32 1.93 -46.95
C GLU A 279 1.52 1.53 -46.08
N ARG A 280 2.64 2.27 -46.18
CA ARG A 280 3.84 2.02 -45.36
C ARG A 280 3.62 2.40 -43.88
N LEU A 281 2.96 3.55 -43.64
CA LEU A 281 2.66 4.02 -42.29
C LEU A 281 1.55 3.21 -41.62
N GLU A 282 0.58 2.68 -42.37
CA GLU A 282 -0.45 1.79 -41.86
C GLU A 282 0.14 0.49 -41.31
N ALA A 283 1.24 -0.01 -41.86
CA ALA A 283 1.93 -1.20 -41.40
C ALA A 283 2.48 -1.06 -39.95
N PHE A 284 2.68 0.15 -39.43
CA PHE A 284 3.12 0.42 -38.07
C PHE A 284 1.96 0.60 -37.09
N VAL A 285 0.74 0.70 -37.54
CA VAL A 285 -0.47 0.94 -36.71
C VAL A 285 -1.25 -0.36 -36.49
N ALA A 286 -0.99 -1.40 -37.29
CA ALA A 286 -1.59 -2.72 -37.18
C ALA A 286 -0.92 -3.54 -36.10
#